data_ea53a17381e946f4ae1ae75c3900c2bb
#
_entry.id   ea53a17381e946f4ae1ae75c3900c2bb
#
_cell.length_a   1.000
_cell.length_b   1.000
_cell.length_c   1.000
_cell.angle_alpha   90.00
_cell.angle_beta   90.00
_cell.angle_gamma   90.00
#
_symmetry.space_group_name_H-M   'P 1'
#
loop_
_entity.id
_entity.type
_entity.pdbx_description
1 polymer ?
#
loop_
_entity_poly.entity_id
_entity_poly.type
_entity_poly.pdbx_seq_one_letter_code
_entity_poly.pdbx_strand_id
1 'polypeptide(L)'
;MELTAVAQLRRMVLEHLSRYTWNNELPDHVYDILQEVREDTPRYRCCVYKERAVLKNRIDMALGQECSSNIIEAAKLTLNEPERTDLPIIDVLPAACDQCPIDAYYVTDMCRHCITHKCMNNCPKKAISIIQDRAFIDKTKCIECGRCKQMCPYGAIIEIHRPCVRACGVGAISIGDDRKAKIDYDKCVTCGACRNACPFGAIQDKSYITDCIDILKGSEGGKAYNTYLIAAPSISAQFDWAKLTQVITGCKEIGFTNVIEAAVGADLVAMNEAAELAEKGFATSSCCPAFVHYVKTAYPTLASKVSNNLSPMAAIGKYIK
;
A
#
# COMPACT_ATOMS: atom_id res chain seq x y z
N MET A 1 8.56 4.60 18.49
CA MET A 1 8.44 3.28 17.81
C MET A 1 9.46 3.19 16.68
N GLU A 2 10.27 2.14 16.61
CA GLU A 2 11.23 2.00 15.51
C GLU A 2 10.48 1.75 14.19
N LEU A 3 10.90 2.47 13.14
CA LEU A 3 10.33 2.31 11.81
C LEU A 3 10.76 0.96 11.22
N THR A 4 9.84 0.27 10.54
CA THR A 4 10.21 -0.92 9.76
C THR A 4 11.19 -0.56 8.65
N ALA A 5 12.02 -1.51 8.21
CA ALA A 5 12.96 -1.29 7.10
C ALA A 5 12.27 -0.78 5.82
N VAL A 6 11.05 -1.25 5.54
CA VAL A 6 10.25 -0.75 4.41
C VAL A 6 9.87 0.72 4.60
N ALA A 7 9.49 1.13 5.81
CA ALA A 7 9.15 2.51 6.12
C ALA A 7 10.39 3.42 6.06
N GLN A 8 11.55 2.94 6.52
CA GLN A 8 12.83 3.67 6.44
C GLN A 8 13.24 3.92 4.98
N LEU A 9 13.19 2.88 4.13
CA LEU A 9 13.49 3.01 2.70
C LEU A 9 12.53 3.98 2.01
N ARG A 10 11.24 3.92 2.34
CA ARG A 10 10.26 4.85 1.78
C ARG A 10 10.54 6.28 2.21
N ARG A 11 10.84 6.51 3.49
CA ARG A 11 11.18 7.83 4.03
C ARG A 11 12.42 8.40 3.33
N MET A 12 13.47 7.60 3.19
CA MET A 12 14.70 7.98 2.48
C MET A 12 14.39 8.44 1.04
N VAL A 13 13.61 7.68 0.28
CA VAL A 13 13.24 8.05 -1.09
C VAL A 13 12.48 9.38 -1.11
N LEU A 14 11.46 9.53 -0.25
CA LEU A 14 10.66 10.77 -0.19
C LEU A 14 11.49 11.98 0.25
N GLU A 15 12.45 11.81 1.14
CA GLU A 15 13.36 12.86 1.59
C GLU A 15 14.23 13.37 0.44
N HIS A 16 14.88 12.47 -0.31
CA HIS A 16 15.69 12.84 -1.47
C HIS A 16 14.85 13.50 -2.56
N LEU A 17 13.70 12.92 -2.91
CA LEU A 17 12.80 13.50 -3.90
C LEU A 17 12.33 14.90 -3.50
N SER A 18 11.98 15.10 -2.23
CA SER A 18 11.58 16.42 -1.72
C SER A 18 12.69 17.45 -1.87
N ARG A 19 13.91 17.07 -1.50
CA ARG A 19 15.09 17.95 -1.59
C ARG A 19 15.38 18.34 -3.04
N TYR A 20 15.44 17.37 -3.95
CA TYR A 20 15.72 17.62 -5.35
C TYR A 20 14.60 18.40 -6.05
N THR A 21 13.33 18.14 -5.71
CA THR A 21 12.20 18.93 -6.23
C THR A 21 12.27 20.37 -5.72
N TRP A 22 12.57 20.58 -4.44
CA TRP A 22 12.69 21.90 -3.85
C TRP A 22 13.76 22.74 -4.54
N ASN A 23 14.92 22.13 -4.84
CA ASN A 23 16.06 22.77 -5.48
C ASN A 23 15.94 22.87 -7.01
N ASN A 24 14.91 22.33 -7.66
CA ASN A 24 14.77 22.16 -9.13
C ASN A 24 15.84 21.25 -9.75
N GLU A 25 16.35 20.28 -9.00
CA GLU A 25 17.43 19.37 -9.40
C GLU A 25 16.91 17.94 -9.66
N LEU A 26 15.60 17.72 -9.60
CA LEU A 26 15.01 16.37 -9.58
C LEU A 26 15.43 15.48 -10.77
N PRO A 27 15.36 15.91 -12.05
CA PRO A 27 15.73 15.06 -13.17
C PRO A 27 17.22 14.70 -13.22
N ASP A 28 18.08 15.60 -12.71
CA ASP A 28 19.52 15.45 -12.80
C ASP A 28 20.07 14.54 -11.66
N HIS A 29 19.42 14.55 -10.50
CA HIS A 29 19.90 13.87 -9.29
C HIS A 29 19.03 12.68 -8.86
N VAL A 30 17.91 12.38 -9.52
CA VAL A 30 17.03 11.25 -9.14
C VAL A 30 17.77 9.91 -9.17
N TYR A 31 18.76 9.76 -10.04
CA TYR A 31 19.57 8.54 -10.15
C TYR A 31 20.51 8.33 -8.95
N ASP A 32 20.93 9.43 -8.29
CA ASP A 32 21.85 9.39 -7.15
C ASP A 32 21.22 8.65 -5.96
N ILE A 33 19.88 8.65 -5.85
CA ILE A 33 19.15 7.89 -4.83
C ILE A 33 19.50 6.39 -4.87
N LEU A 34 19.78 5.84 -6.05
CA LEU A 34 20.14 4.43 -6.20
C LEU A 34 21.53 4.13 -5.60
N GLN A 35 22.39 5.14 -5.47
CA GLN A 35 23.73 5.00 -4.92
C GLN A 35 23.74 4.91 -3.39
N GLU A 36 22.62 5.29 -2.73
CA GLU A 36 22.43 5.08 -1.29
C GLU A 36 22.47 3.58 -0.91
N VAL A 37 22.15 2.69 -1.85
CA VAL A 37 22.32 1.25 -1.69
C VAL A 37 23.75 0.86 -2.05
N ARG A 38 24.60 0.81 -1.05
CA ARG A 38 26.03 0.45 -1.17
C ARG A 38 26.24 -1.05 -0.97
N GLU A 39 27.41 -1.54 -1.36
CA GLU A 39 27.75 -2.96 -1.21
C GLU A 39 27.98 -3.38 0.26
N ASP A 40 28.40 -2.45 1.10
CA ASP A 40 28.68 -2.63 2.52
C ASP A 40 27.46 -2.43 3.44
N THR A 41 26.31 -1.94 2.90
CA THR A 41 25.10 -1.79 3.70
C THR A 41 24.36 -3.11 3.91
N PRO A 42 23.62 -3.26 5.03
CA PRO A 42 22.76 -4.41 5.24
C PRO A 42 21.81 -4.63 4.05
N ARG A 43 21.77 -5.85 3.55
CA ARG A 43 20.98 -6.20 2.38
C ARG A 43 19.66 -6.84 2.80
N TYR A 44 18.58 -6.34 2.25
CA TYR A 44 17.25 -6.92 2.41
C TYR A 44 16.92 -7.90 1.27
N ARG A 45 17.78 -7.96 0.24
CA ARG A 45 17.63 -8.83 -0.93
C ARG A 45 18.91 -9.61 -1.22
N CYS A 46 18.86 -10.46 -2.24
CA CYS A 46 20.00 -11.36 -2.58
C CYS A 46 21.28 -10.62 -2.97
N CYS A 47 21.17 -9.41 -3.50
CA CYS A 47 22.35 -8.62 -3.93
C CYS A 47 21.98 -7.13 -4.12
N VAL A 48 23.01 -6.29 -4.22
CA VAL A 48 22.87 -4.84 -4.44
C VAL A 48 22.09 -4.49 -5.72
N TYR A 49 22.26 -5.26 -6.78
CA TYR A 49 21.54 -5.05 -8.03
C TYR A 49 20.04 -5.23 -7.88
N LYS A 50 19.64 -6.25 -7.11
CA LYS A 50 18.23 -6.51 -6.81
C LYS A 50 17.65 -5.42 -5.92
N GLU A 51 18.38 -4.94 -4.94
CA GLU A 51 17.96 -3.84 -4.08
C GLU A 51 17.79 -2.54 -4.86
N ARG A 52 18.73 -2.21 -5.73
CA ARG A 52 18.64 -1.05 -6.63
C ARG A 52 17.44 -1.16 -7.59
N ALA A 53 17.15 -2.35 -8.11
CA ALA A 53 15.97 -2.57 -8.94
C ALA A 53 14.65 -2.35 -8.16
N VAL A 54 14.58 -2.80 -6.90
CA VAL A 54 13.44 -2.54 -6.02
C VAL A 54 13.33 -1.06 -5.69
N LEU A 55 14.47 -0.42 -5.37
CA LEU A 55 14.51 1.01 -5.06
C LEU A 55 14.06 1.86 -6.24
N LYS A 56 14.46 1.48 -7.46
CA LYS A 56 14.01 2.12 -8.69
C LYS A 56 12.48 2.10 -8.82
N ASN A 57 11.83 0.95 -8.66
CA ASN A 57 10.38 0.88 -8.68
C ASN A 57 9.73 1.73 -7.55
N ARG A 58 10.39 1.85 -6.38
CA ARG A 58 9.92 2.73 -5.30
C ARG A 58 10.00 4.20 -5.67
N ILE A 59 11.05 4.60 -6.39
CA ILE A 59 11.21 5.96 -6.89
C ILE A 59 10.09 6.29 -7.88
N ASP A 60 9.82 5.41 -8.85
CA ASP A 60 8.74 5.61 -9.81
C ASP A 60 7.39 5.83 -9.10
N MET A 61 7.06 4.98 -8.13
CA MET A 61 5.83 5.12 -7.34
C MET A 61 5.82 6.38 -6.47
N ALA A 62 6.97 6.78 -5.94
CA ALA A 62 7.09 8.00 -5.16
C ALA A 62 6.98 9.28 -6.02
N LEU A 63 7.31 9.18 -7.30
CA LEU A 63 7.06 10.20 -8.33
C LEU A 63 5.60 10.18 -8.85
N GLY A 64 4.74 9.28 -8.36
CA GLY A 64 3.38 9.14 -8.83
C GLY A 64 3.26 8.44 -10.19
N GLN A 65 4.33 7.86 -10.71
CA GLN A 65 4.38 7.19 -12.00
C GLN A 65 4.19 5.67 -11.88
N GLU A 66 3.99 5.00 -13.00
CA GLU A 66 4.07 3.55 -13.08
C GLU A 66 5.54 3.08 -13.02
N CYS A 67 5.75 1.82 -12.62
CA CYS A 67 7.09 1.24 -12.58
C CYS A 67 7.70 1.20 -13.99
N SER A 68 8.57 2.14 -14.28
CA SER A 68 9.19 2.37 -15.58
C SER A 68 10.54 1.69 -15.73
N SER A 69 11.08 1.71 -16.94
CA SER A 69 12.47 1.34 -17.19
C SER A 69 13.46 2.48 -16.96
N ASN A 70 13.01 3.74 -16.94
CA ASN A 70 13.85 4.93 -16.87
C ASN A 70 13.31 5.95 -15.85
N ILE A 71 13.96 6.04 -14.67
CA ILE A 71 13.54 6.96 -13.59
C ILE A 71 13.78 8.44 -13.93
N ILE A 72 14.72 8.75 -14.82
CA ILE A 72 14.96 10.13 -15.25
C ILE A 72 13.79 10.61 -16.11
N GLU A 73 13.30 9.76 -16.99
CA GLU A 73 12.11 10.05 -17.78
C GLU A 73 10.87 10.17 -16.91
N ALA A 74 10.70 9.27 -15.93
CA ALA A 74 9.64 9.35 -14.94
C ALA A 74 9.67 10.69 -14.15
N ALA A 75 10.87 11.14 -13.76
CA ALA A 75 11.04 12.44 -13.08
C ALA A 75 10.65 13.62 -13.98
N LYS A 76 11.03 13.59 -15.26
CA LYS A 76 10.67 14.64 -16.24
C LYS A 76 9.16 14.66 -16.50
N LEU A 77 8.51 13.50 -16.64
CA LEU A 77 7.07 13.40 -16.82
C LEU A 77 6.33 13.96 -15.59
N THR A 78 6.81 13.66 -14.40
CA THR A 78 6.22 14.16 -13.16
C THR A 78 6.18 15.69 -13.09
N LEU A 79 7.22 16.38 -13.57
CA LEU A 79 7.29 17.83 -13.57
C LEU A 79 6.46 18.48 -14.69
N ASN A 80 6.27 17.76 -15.81
CA ASN A 80 5.56 18.30 -16.98
C ASN A 80 4.05 18.02 -16.98
N GLU A 81 3.64 16.93 -16.32
CA GLU A 81 2.23 16.48 -16.27
C GLU A 81 1.80 16.32 -14.81
N PRO A 82 1.42 17.40 -14.13
CA PRO A 82 1.04 17.34 -12.72
C PRO A 82 -0.29 16.59 -12.48
N GLU A 83 -1.19 16.53 -13.47
CA GLU A 83 -2.47 15.83 -13.34
C GLU A 83 -2.35 14.34 -13.72
N ARG A 84 -2.11 13.50 -12.71
CA ARG A 84 -1.97 12.04 -12.85
C ARG A 84 -3.14 11.29 -12.19
N THR A 85 -4.35 11.82 -12.35
CA THR A 85 -5.56 11.33 -11.68
C THR A 85 -6.02 9.97 -12.18
N ASP A 86 -5.68 9.59 -13.40
CA ASP A 86 -6.13 8.36 -14.04
C ASP A 86 -5.31 7.12 -13.66
N LEU A 87 -4.17 7.31 -13.02
CA LEU A 87 -3.31 6.21 -12.62
C LEU A 87 -3.76 5.60 -11.28
N PRO A 88 -3.72 4.27 -11.14
CA PRO A 88 -4.06 3.60 -9.89
C PRO A 88 -3.20 4.10 -8.72
N ILE A 89 -3.84 4.39 -7.57
CA ILE A 89 -3.13 4.90 -6.38
C ILE A 89 -2.25 3.82 -5.74
N ILE A 90 -2.65 2.55 -5.80
CA ILE A 90 -1.91 1.42 -5.22
C ILE A 90 -1.47 0.51 -6.34
N ASP A 91 -0.19 0.14 -6.36
CA ASP A 91 0.33 -0.78 -7.35
C ASP A 91 1.40 -1.72 -6.77
N VAL A 92 1.75 -2.73 -7.55
CA VAL A 92 2.73 -3.77 -7.22
C VAL A 92 4.08 -3.41 -7.80
N LEU A 93 5.11 -3.37 -6.96
CA LEU A 93 6.50 -3.25 -7.38
C LEU A 93 6.98 -4.59 -7.96
N PRO A 94 7.16 -4.73 -9.29
CA PRO A 94 7.48 -6.02 -9.89
C PRO A 94 8.83 -6.58 -9.42
N ALA A 95 9.80 -5.71 -9.16
CA ALA A 95 11.11 -6.10 -8.65
C ALA A 95 11.08 -6.61 -7.20
N ALA A 96 10.07 -6.23 -6.40
CA ALA A 96 9.96 -6.61 -5.00
C ALA A 96 9.04 -7.82 -4.76
N CYS A 97 8.17 -8.17 -5.72
CA CYS A 97 7.15 -9.21 -5.58
C CYS A 97 7.66 -10.58 -6.06
N ASP A 98 8.66 -11.14 -5.39
CA ASP A 98 9.35 -12.36 -5.82
C ASP A 98 9.67 -13.37 -4.71
N GLN A 99 9.41 -13.04 -3.44
CA GLN A 99 9.83 -13.87 -2.29
C GLN A 99 8.70 -14.71 -1.69
N CYS A 100 7.46 -14.49 -2.09
CA CYS A 100 6.35 -15.26 -1.58
C CYS A 100 6.36 -16.69 -2.10
N PRO A 101 5.93 -17.69 -1.29
CA PRO A 101 5.72 -19.04 -1.75
C PRO A 101 4.77 -19.08 -2.95
N ILE A 102 5.07 -19.97 -3.89
CA ILE A 102 4.29 -20.14 -5.12
C ILE A 102 3.14 -21.09 -4.89
N ASP A 103 3.45 -22.18 -4.21
CA ASP A 103 2.53 -23.27 -3.95
C ASP A 103 1.75 -23.05 -2.67
N ALA A 104 0.49 -23.50 -2.65
CA ALA A 104 -0.36 -23.35 -1.48
C ALA A 104 -0.06 -24.36 -0.36
N TYR A 105 0.41 -25.56 -0.69
CA TYR A 105 0.58 -26.65 0.29
C TYR A 105 2.04 -27.08 0.43
N TYR A 106 2.49 -27.17 1.70
CA TYR A 106 3.85 -27.59 2.06
C TYR A 106 3.81 -28.62 3.18
N VAL A 107 4.74 -29.59 3.12
CA VAL A 107 4.97 -30.54 4.21
C VAL A 107 6.03 -30.00 5.14
N THR A 108 5.69 -29.88 6.42
CA THR A 108 6.59 -29.39 7.47
C THR A 108 7.38 -30.53 8.12
N ASP A 109 8.35 -30.20 8.98
CA ASP A 109 9.15 -31.19 9.75
C ASP A 109 8.33 -31.97 10.78
N MET A 110 7.08 -31.61 10.97
CA MET A 110 6.14 -32.38 11.79
C MET A 110 5.67 -33.69 11.13
N CYS A 111 6.05 -33.96 9.88
CA CYS A 111 5.72 -35.22 9.20
C CYS A 111 6.39 -36.39 9.94
N ARG A 112 5.58 -37.37 10.34
CA ARG A 112 5.99 -38.56 11.11
C ARG A 112 6.09 -39.84 10.27
N HIS A 113 6.07 -39.72 8.95
CA HIS A 113 6.12 -40.89 8.06
C HIS A 113 5.16 -42.00 8.52
N CYS A 114 3.90 -41.66 8.79
CA CYS A 114 2.91 -42.61 9.35
C CYS A 114 2.60 -43.71 8.36
N ILE A 115 2.47 -44.96 8.85
CA ILE A 115 2.24 -46.15 8.03
C ILE A 115 0.94 -46.07 7.22
N THR A 116 -0.07 -45.38 7.71
CA THR A 116 -1.37 -45.24 7.04
C THR A 116 -1.34 -44.38 5.79
N HIS A 117 -0.32 -43.53 5.62
CA HIS A 117 -0.11 -42.62 4.48
C HIS A 117 -1.40 -41.94 3.99
N LYS A 118 -2.26 -41.50 4.91
CA LYS A 118 -3.58 -40.91 4.58
C LYS A 118 -3.49 -39.75 3.57
N CYS A 119 -2.46 -38.89 3.69
CA CYS A 119 -2.24 -37.79 2.75
C CYS A 119 -2.00 -38.29 1.31
N MET A 120 -1.20 -39.35 1.15
CA MET A 120 -0.88 -39.94 -0.13
C MET A 120 -2.08 -40.72 -0.72
N ASN A 121 -2.73 -41.54 0.10
CA ASN A 121 -3.86 -42.39 -0.34
C ASN A 121 -5.10 -41.57 -0.74
N ASN A 122 -5.29 -40.38 -0.16
CA ASN A 122 -6.40 -39.49 -0.48
C ASN A 122 -6.07 -38.46 -1.57
N CYS A 123 -4.85 -38.48 -2.14
CA CYS A 123 -4.48 -37.54 -3.20
C CYS A 123 -5.08 -37.97 -4.55
N PRO A 124 -6.02 -37.21 -5.15
CA PRO A 124 -6.68 -37.61 -6.40
C PRO A 124 -5.73 -37.63 -7.59
N LYS A 125 -4.65 -36.87 -7.52
CA LYS A 125 -3.62 -36.77 -8.57
C LYS A 125 -2.36 -37.60 -8.29
N LYS A 126 -2.36 -38.36 -7.17
CA LYS A 126 -1.19 -39.12 -6.72
C LYS A 126 0.09 -38.28 -6.70
N ALA A 127 -0.06 -37.01 -6.32
CA ALA A 127 1.04 -36.02 -6.29
C ALA A 127 1.90 -36.12 -5.03
N ILE A 128 1.66 -37.07 -4.13
CA ILE A 128 2.40 -37.23 -2.87
C ILE A 128 3.17 -38.53 -2.90
N SER A 129 4.46 -38.43 -2.64
CA SER A 129 5.39 -39.57 -2.47
C SER A 129 6.11 -39.45 -1.14
N ILE A 130 6.75 -40.55 -0.72
CA ILE A 130 7.64 -40.52 0.45
C ILE A 130 9.10 -40.46 -0.06
N ILE A 131 9.82 -39.50 0.42
CA ILE A 131 11.24 -39.28 0.11
C ILE A 131 11.95 -39.02 1.43
N GLN A 132 13.02 -39.77 1.74
CA GLN A 132 13.81 -39.64 2.97
C GLN A 132 12.90 -39.56 4.23
N ASP A 133 12.06 -40.57 4.40
CA ASP A 133 11.12 -40.72 5.52
C ASP A 133 10.16 -39.56 5.75
N ARG A 134 9.87 -38.81 4.68
CA ARG A 134 8.98 -37.65 4.71
C ARG A 134 8.07 -37.62 3.48
N ALA A 135 6.83 -37.15 3.66
CA ALA A 135 5.95 -36.90 2.54
C ALA A 135 6.49 -35.71 1.72
N PHE A 136 6.49 -35.88 0.40
CA PHE A 136 6.86 -34.87 -0.57
C PHE A 136 5.68 -34.63 -1.51
N ILE A 137 5.36 -33.37 -1.79
CA ILE A 137 4.30 -32.99 -2.73
C ILE A 137 4.94 -32.60 -4.07
N ASP A 138 4.68 -33.40 -5.10
CA ASP A 138 5.07 -33.08 -6.47
C ASP A 138 4.23 -31.92 -6.98
N LYS A 139 4.85 -30.75 -7.11
CA LYS A 139 4.18 -29.51 -7.47
C LYS A 139 3.67 -29.49 -8.92
N THR A 140 4.24 -30.31 -9.77
CA THR A 140 3.82 -30.40 -11.18
C THR A 140 2.50 -31.18 -11.32
N LYS A 141 2.20 -32.07 -10.36
CA LYS A 141 0.97 -32.89 -10.33
C LYS A 141 -0.09 -32.35 -9.37
N CYS A 142 0.33 -31.50 -8.41
CA CYS A 142 -0.55 -31.00 -7.38
C CYS A 142 -1.57 -29.99 -7.95
N ILE A 143 -2.86 -30.23 -7.70
CA ILE A 143 -3.97 -29.34 -8.07
C ILE A 143 -4.45 -28.48 -6.89
N GLU A 144 -3.69 -28.42 -5.83
CA GLU A 144 -3.95 -27.58 -4.64
C GLU A 144 -5.35 -27.75 -3.99
N CYS A 145 -5.90 -28.99 -4.02
CA CYS A 145 -7.25 -29.28 -3.53
C CYS A 145 -7.38 -29.37 -2.00
N GLY A 146 -6.29 -29.33 -1.24
CA GLY A 146 -6.28 -29.31 0.23
C GLY A 146 -6.60 -30.65 0.94
N ARG A 147 -6.98 -31.72 0.25
CA ARG A 147 -7.34 -32.98 0.88
C ARG A 147 -6.24 -33.56 1.75
N CYS A 148 -4.99 -33.47 1.33
CA CYS A 148 -3.85 -33.97 2.09
C CYS A 148 -3.68 -33.27 3.44
N LYS A 149 -3.94 -31.97 3.50
CA LYS A 149 -3.94 -31.18 4.74
C LYS A 149 -5.02 -31.69 5.71
N GLN A 150 -6.24 -31.87 5.22
CA GLN A 150 -7.38 -32.34 6.03
C GLN A 150 -7.15 -33.77 6.58
N MET A 151 -6.49 -34.62 5.80
CA MET A 151 -6.26 -35.99 6.15
C MET A 151 -5.04 -36.25 7.03
N CYS A 152 -4.17 -35.26 7.21
CA CYS A 152 -2.96 -35.40 8.03
C CYS A 152 -3.30 -35.31 9.53
N PRO A 153 -3.16 -36.39 10.33
CA PRO A 153 -3.51 -36.36 11.75
C PRO A 153 -2.54 -35.53 12.59
N TYR A 154 -1.36 -35.25 12.06
CA TYR A 154 -0.32 -34.45 12.73
C TYR A 154 -0.33 -32.96 12.32
N GLY A 155 -1.21 -32.55 11.43
CA GLY A 155 -1.19 -31.20 10.89
C GLY A 155 0.10 -30.83 10.16
N ALA A 156 0.87 -31.84 9.71
CA ALA A 156 2.17 -31.63 9.10
C ALA A 156 2.12 -31.01 7.69
N ILE A 157 0.94 -30.91 7.11
CA ILE A 157 0.74 -30.26 5.81
C ILE A 157 0.03 -28.95 6.05
N ILE A 158 0.73 -27.86 5.77
CA ILE A 158 0.23 -26.49 5.96
C ILE A 158 -0.19 -25.89 4.62
N GLU A 159 -1.14 -24.98 4.70
CA GLU A 159 -1.56 -24.16 3.58
C GLU A 159 -1.03 -22.76 3.78
N ILE A 160 -0.35 -22.24 2.77
CA ILE A 160 0.25 -20.93 2.80
C ILE A 160 -0.47 -20.03 1.79
N HIS A 161 -1.10 -18.99 2.28
CA HIS A 161 -1.67 -17.94 1.45
C HIS A 161 -0.75 -16.72 1.44
N ARG A 162 -0.62 -16.09 0.30
CA ARG A 162 0.10 -14.82 0.23
C ARG A 162 -0.60 -13.76 1.08
N PRO A 163 0.12 -13.04 1.93
CA PRO A 163 -0.50 -12.09 2.86
C PRO A 163 -1.39 -11.03 2.17
N CYS A 164 -0.97 -10.55 0.99
CA CYS A 164 -1.74 -9.56 0.23
C CYS A 164 -3.08 -10.11 -0.29
N VAL A 165 -3.11 -11.36 -0.78
CA VAL A 165 -4.32 -12.02 -1.25
C VAL A 165 -5.30 -12.23 -0.08
N ARG A 166 -4.78 -12.74 1.05
CA ARG A 166 -5.57 -12.98 2.25
C ARG A 166 -6.16 -11.70 2.86
N ALA A 167 -5.40 -10.58 2.77
CA ALA A 167 -5.83 -9.30 3.33
C ALA A 167 -6.85 -8.57 2.45
N CYS A 168 -7.04 -9.01 1.19
CA CYS A 168 -7.95 -8.34 0.27
C CYS A 168 -9.41 -8.77 0.50
N GLY A 169 -10.17 -7.95 1.23
CA GLY A 169 -11.58 -8.25 1.56
C GLY A 169 -12.53 -8.28 0.35
N VAL A 170 -12.13 -7.68 -0.79
CA VAL A 170 -12.93 -7.65 -2.03
C VAL A 170 -12.42 -8.66 -3.09
N GLY A 171 -11.36 -9.43 -2.78
CA GLY A 171 -10.81 -10.41 -3.74
C GLY A 171 -10.19 -9.78 -5.00
N ALA A 172 -9.73 -8.55 -4.93
CA ALA A 172 -9.14 -7.83 -6.07
C ALA A 172 -7.69 -8.23 -6.38
N ILE A 173 -7.07 -9.13 -5.59
CA ILE A 173 -5.68 -9.55 -5.79
C ILE A 173 -5.62 -11.00 -6.22
N SER A 174 -5.04 -11.22 -7.37
CA SER A 174 -4.71 -12.54 -7.94
C SER A 174 -3.20 -12.69 -8.11
N ILE A 175 -2.78 -13.86 -8.53
CA ILE A 175 -1.38 -14.15 -8.89
C ILE A 175 -1.34 -14.33 -10.40
N GLY A 176 -0.51 -13.54 -11.05
CA GLY A 176 -0.28 -13.62 -12.49
C GLY A 176 0.59 -14.82 -12.89
N ASP A 177 0.69 -15.07 -14.19
CA ASP A 177 1.51 -16.14 -14.77
C ASP A 177 3.02 -15.94 -14.48
N ASP A 178 3.44 -14.70 -14.31
CA ASP A 178 4.77 -14.31 -13.86
C ASP A 178 5.00 -14.52 -12.35
N ARG A 179 4.02 -15.13 -11.67
CA ARG A 179 4.02 -15.44 -10.23
C ARG A 179 4.06 -14.20 -9.32
N LYS A 180 3.77 -13.02 -9.85
CA LYS A 180 3.63 -11.79 -9.07
C LYS A 180 2.17 -11.52 -8.73
N ALA A 181 1.96 -10.70 -7.71
CA ALA A 181 0.62 -10.24 -7.40
C ALA A 181 0.14 -9.28 -8.50
N LYS A 182 -1.12 -9.42 -8.89
CA LYS A 182 -1.80 -8.56 -9.84
C LYS A 182 -3.07 -8.01 -9.19
N ILE A 183 -3.28 -6.72 -9.34
CA ILE A 183 -4.45 -6.02 -8.80
C ILE A 183 -5.47 -5.85 -9.94
N ASP A 184 -6.70 -6.28 -9.68
CA ASP A 184 -7.87 -5.99 -10.51
C ASP A 184 -8.44 -4.65 -10.03
N TYR A 185 -8.20 -3.59 -10.80
CA TYR A 185 -8.59 -2.23 -10.42
C TYR A 185 -10.08 -1.99 -10.49
N ASP A 186 -10.83 -2.79 -11.24
CA ASP A 186 -12.30 -2.71 -11.29
C ASP A 186 -12.94 -3.17 -9.98
N LYS A 187 -12.25 -4.06 -9.24
CA LYS A 187 -12.66 -4.55 -7.92
C LYS A 187 -11.98 -3.83 -6.77
N CYS A 188 -10.84 -3.20 -7.03
CA CYS A 188 -10.02 -2.60 -5.98
C CYS A 188 -10.69 -1.36 -5.40
N VAL A 189 -10.92 -1.36 -4.09
CA VAL A 189 -11.48 -0.21 -3.36
C VAL A 189 -10.41 0.68 -2.73
N THR A 190 -9.15 0.51 -3.10
CA THR A 190 -7.98 1.32 -2.66
C THR A 190 -7.81 1.44 -1.14
N CYS A 191 -8.25 0.44 -0.36
CA CYS A 191 -8.22 0.48 1.11
C CYS A 191 -6.81 0.32 1.73
N GLY A 192 -5.80 -0.12 0.98
CA GLY A 192 -4.43 -0.28 1.44
C GLY A 192 -4.14 -1.52 2.30
N ALA A 193 -5.11 -2.40 2.58
CA ALA A 193 -4.91 -3.58 3.42
C ALA A 193 -3.79 -4.49 2.89
N CYS A 194 -3.71 -4.69 1.58
CA CYS A 194 -2.66 -5.47 0.93
C CYS A 194 -1.26 -4.87 1.09
N ARG A 195 -1.15 -3.52 1.09
CA ARG A 195 0.10 -2.80 1.33
C ARG A 195 0.62 -3.06 2.75
N ASN A 196 -0.26 -2.97 3.73
CA ASN A 196 0.10 -3.18 5.13
C ASN A 196 0.41 -4.66 5.42
N ALA A 197 -0.24 -5.59 4.73
CA ALA A 197 -0.02 -7.03 4.91
C ALA A 197 1.25 -7.54 4.22
N CYS A 198 1.82 -6.82 3.24
CA CYS A 198 2.97 -7.29 2.48
C CYS A 198 4.29 -7.15 3.28
N PRO A 199 4.94 -8.25 3.73
CA PRO A 199 6.15 -8.17 4.55
C PRO A 199 7.37 -7.70 3.74
N PHE A 200 7.30 -7.74 2.42
CA PHE A 200 8.37 -7.31 1.50
C PHE A 200 8.20 -5.88 1.03
N GLY A 201 7.10 -5.22 1.39
CA GLY A 201 6.76 -3.89 0.89
C GLY A 201 6.68 -3.84 -0.64
N ALA A 202 6.22 -4.95 -1.26
CA ALA A 202 6.08 -5.05 -2.70
C ALA A 202 4.81 -4.38 -3.22
N ILE A 203 3.91 -3.95 -2.35
CA ILE A 203 2.74 -3.15 -2.72
C ILE A 203 2.92 -1.78 -2.09
N GLN A 204 2.80 -0.76 -2.90
CA GLN A 204 3.04 0.61 -2.49
C GLN A 204 1.97 1.55 -3.06
N ASP A 205 1.67 2.60 -2.33
CA ASP A 205 0.88 3.73 -2.78
C ASP A 205 1.77 4.74 -3.52
N LYS A 206 1.22 5.38 -4.51
CA LYS A 206 1.82 6.53 -5.20
C LYS A 206 1.86 7.73 -4.28
N SER A 207 2.81 8.62 -4.52
CA SER A 207 2.95 9.87 -3.77
C SER A 207 2.74 11.06 -4.69
N TYR A 208 2.22 12.13 -4.13
CA TYR A 208 2.07 13.44 -4.77
C TYR A 208 2.94 14.49 -4.08
N ILE A 209 4.06 14.06 -3.48
CA ILE A 209 4.93 14.96 -2.71
C ILE A 209 5.57 16.03 -3.60
N THR A 210 5.91 15.67 -4.84
CA THR A 210 6.44 16.62 -5.84
C THR A 210 5.44 17.72 -6.17
N ASP A 211 4.18 17.33 -6.40
CA ASP A 211 3.09 18.27 -6.69
C ASP A 211 2.82 19.21 -5.51
N CYS A 212 2.86 18.68 -4.28
CA CYS A 212 2.72 19.50 -3.07
C CYS A 212 3.84 20.53 -2.95
N ILE A 213 5.08 20.14 -3.29
CA ILE A 213 6.24 21.05 -3.26
C ILE A 213 6.11 22.13 -4.34
N ASP A 214 5.67 21.78 -5.54
CA ASP A 214 5.46 22.74 -6.63
C ASP A 214 4.35 23.74 -6.29
N ILE A 215 3.26 23.30 -5.66
CA ILE A 215 2.22 24.18 -5.13
C ILE A 215 2.78 25.13 -4.07
N LEU A 216 3.62 24.64 -3.14
CA LEU A 216 4.23 25.50 -2.12
C LEU A 216 5.18 26.52 -2.72
N LYS A 217 6.04 26.10 -3.66
CA LYS A 217 6.97 27.02 -4.36
C LYS A 217 6.22 28.07 -5.16
N GLY A 218 5.20 27.66 -5.92
CA GLY A 218 4.37 28.57 -6.71
C GLY A 218 3.57 29.57 -5.89
N SER A 219 3.34 29.31 -4.60
CA SER A 219 2.67 30.24 -3.69
C SER A 219 3.54 31.45 -3.32
N GLU A 220 4.87 31.39 -3.55
CA GLU A 220 5.84 32.43 -3.18
C GLU A 220 5.71 32.87 -1.72
N GLY A 221 5.49 31.92 -0.82
CA GLY A 221 5.25 32.19 0.60
C GLY A 221 3.92 32.90 0.87
N GLY A 222 2.92 32.63 0.07
CA GLY A 222 1.57 33.19 0.21
C GLY A 222 1.35 34.51 -0.54
N LYS A 223 2.32 34.97 -1.37
CA LYS A 223 2.16 36.20 -2.17
C LYS A 223 1.30 35.97 -3.41
N ALA A 224 1.48 34.85 -4.11
CA ALA A 224 0.71 34.53 -5.31
C ALA A 224 -0.66 33.95 -4.95
N TYR A 225 -0.72 33.05 -4.00
CA TYR A 225 -1.94 32.45 -3.46
C TYR A 225 -1.70 31.81 -2.09
N ASN A 226 -2.75 31.67 -1.30
CA ASN A 226 -2.68 31.04 0.00
C ASN A 226 -2.65 29.52 -0.12
N THR A 227 -1.81 28.88 0.68
CA THR A 227 -1.71 27.42 0.78
C THR A 227 -2.14 26.95 2.18
N TYR A 228 -3.03 25.97 2.23
CA TYR A 228 -3.57 25.44 3.48
C TYR A 228 -3.23 23.97 3.61
N LEU A 229 -2.66 23.57 4.75
CA LEU A 229 -2.49 22.16 5.11
C LEU A 229 -3.68 21.70 5.95
N ILE A 230 -4.39 20.68 5.53
CA ILE A 230 -5.41 20.01 6.34
C ILE A 230 -4.73 18.86 7.06
N ALA A 231 -4.53 19.01 8.37
CA ALA A 231 -3.86 18.02 9.22
C ALA A 231 -4.85 17.00 9.77
N ALA A 232 -4.68 15.72 9.42
CA ALA A 232 -5.45 14.63 10.00
C ALA A 232 -5.05 14.38 11.47
N PRO A 233 -5.94 13.89 12.35
CA PRO A 233 -5.60 13.58 13.76
C PRO A 233 -4.41 12.64 13.93
N SER A 234 -4.19 11.73 12.97
CA SER A 234 -3.06 10.80 12.96
C SER A 234 -1.68 11.48 12.87
N ILE A 235 -1.60 12.77 12.55
CA ILE A 235 -0.33 13.51 12.51
C ILE A 235 0.37 13.50 13.88
N SER A 236 -0.39 13.54 14.97
CA SER A 236 0.15 13.49 16.33
C SER A 236 0.91 12.19 16.63
N ALA A 237 0.51 11.07 16.02
CA ALA A 237 1.18 9.78 16.17
C ALA A 237 2.46 9.65 15.30
N GLN A 238 2.68 10.56 14.34
CA GLN A 238 3.89 10.58 13.50
C GLN A 238 5.03 11.36 14.18
N PHE A 239 4.70 12.25 15.11
CA PHE A 239 5.63 13.14 15.80
C PHE A 239 5.46 12.96 17.31
N ASP A 240 5.71 11.74 17.83
CA ASP A 240 5.57 11.40 19.26
C ASP A 240 6.53 12.19 20.17
N TRP A 241 7.57 12.78 19.60
CA TRP A 241 8.59 13.61 20.25
C TRP A 241 8.27 15.11 20.22
N ALA A 242 7.22 15.55 19.50
CA ALA A 242 6.86 16.96 19.34
C ALA A 242 5.38 17.20 19.69
N LYS A 243 5.11 18.37 20.28
CA LYS A 243 3.72 18.81 20.50
C LYS A 243 3.08 19.20 19.16
N LEU A 244 1.76 19.00 19.02
CA LEU A 244 1.02 19.35 17.80
C LEU A 244 1.25 20.83 17.40
N THR A 245 1.31 21.75 18.36
CA THR A 245 1.61 23.18 18.10
C THR A 245 2.97 23.39 17.45
N GLN A 246 3.99 22.60 17.81
CA GLN A 246 5.32 22.66 17.20
C GLN A 246 5.29 22.14 15.78
N VAL A 247 4.54 21.05 15.53
CA VAL A 247 4.33 20.49 14.19
C VAL A 247 3.62 21.51 13.29
N ILE A 248 2.60 22.17 13.79
CA ILE A 248 1.87 23.24 13.07
C ILE A 248 2.82 24.39 12.72
N THR A 249 3.65 24.83 13.67
CA THR A 249 4.65 25.88 13.43
C THR A 249 5.64 25.47 12.36
N GLY A 250 6.20 24.24 12.44
CA GLY A 250 7.10 23.73 11.43
C GLY A 250 6.48 23.66 10.03
N CYS A 251 5.20 23.29 9.93
CA CYS A 251 4.49 23.31 8.65
C CYS A 251 4.37 24.73 8.07
N LYS A 252 4.14 25.73 8.91
CA LYS A 252 4.12 27.14 8.47
C LYS A 252 5.50 27.62 8.03
N GLU A 253 6.56 27.19 8.70
CA GLU A 253 7.95 27.51 8.33
C GLU A 253 8.34 26.89 6.97
N ILE A 254 7.76 25.74 6.60
CA ILE A 254 7.95 25.11 5.28
C ILE A 254 7.28 25.94 4.16
N GLY A 255 6.30 26.79 4.47
CA GLY A 255 5.68 27.70 3.49
C GLY A 255 4.16 27.61 3.41
N PHE A 256 3.49 26.78 4.24
CA PHE A 256 2.04 26.82 4.31
C PHE A 256 1.55 28.11 4.98
N THR A 257 0.59 28.77 4.34
CA THR A 257 -0.03 29.98 4.89
C THR A 257 -0.74 29.68 6.21
N ASN A 258 -1.43 28.55 6.29
CA ASN A 258 -2.06 28.09 7.53
C ASN A 258 -2.20 26.56 7.57
N VAL A 259 -2.41 26.06 8.79
CA VAL A 259 -2.65 24.63 9.07
C VAL A 259 -4.00 24.53 9.78
N ILE A 260 -4.88 23.68 9.29
CA ILE A 260 -6.24 23.48 9.81
C ILE A 260 -6.40 22.00 10.17
N GLU A 261 -6.91 21.73 11.35
CA GLU A 261 -7.17 20.35 11.77
C GLU A 261 -8.41 19.78 11.05
N ALA A 262 -8.27 18.62 10.44
CA ALA A 262 -9.39 17.91 9.79
C ALA A 262 -10.52 17.55 10.78
N ALA A 263 -10.24 17.55 12.09
CA ALA A 263 -11.22 17.33 13.15
C ALA A 263 -12.35 18.37 13.12
N VAL A 264 -12.03 19.63 12.78
CA VAL A 264 -13.06 20.68 12.62
C VAL A 264 -14.06 20.31 11.53
N GLY A 265 -13.57 19.75 10.42
CA GLY A 265 -14.45 19.23 9.36
C GLY A 265 -15.23 17.99 9.78
N ALA A 266 -14.64 17.16 10.63
CA ALA A 266 -15.34 15.99 11.18
C ALA A 266 -16.52 16.41 12.07
N ASP A 267 -16.37 17.44 12.90
CA ASP A 267 -17.47 17.98 13.72
C ASP A 267 -18.61 18.51 12.86
N LEU A 268 -18.30 19.26 11.81
CA LEU A 268 -19.31 19.76 10.86
C LEU A 268 -20.05 18.62 10.16
N VAL A 269 -19.33 17.59 9.73
CA VAL A 269 -19.92 16.42 9.07
C VAL A 269 -20.76 15.61 10.05
N ALA A 270 -20.29 15.43 11.31
CA ALA A 270 -21.01 14.68 12.32
C ALA A 270 -22.36 15.31 12.66
N MET A 271 -22.45 16.65 12.72
CA MET A 271 -23.72 17.35 12.90
C MET A 271 -24.70 17.06 11.78
N ASN A 272 -24.25 17.09 10.52
CA ASN A 272 -25.08 16.80 9.35
C ASN A 272 -25.47 15.31 9.29
N GLU A 273 -24.55 14.40 9.62
CA GLU A 273 -24.84 12.96 9.66
C GLU A 273 -25.83 12.60 10.79
N ALA A 274 -25.80 13.31 11.92
CA ALA A 274 -26.78 13.14 13.00
C ALA A 274 -28.19 13.51 12.54
N ALA A 275 -28.34 14.60 11.82
CA ALA A 275 -29.65 15.01 11.24
C ALA A 275 -30.12 13.99 10.20
N GLU A 276 -29.24 13.54 9.31
CA GLU A 276 -29.53 12.51 8.31
C GLU A 276 -29.93 11.18 8.95
N LEU A 277 -29.25 10.78 10.04
CA LEU A 277 -29.60 9.58 10.80
C LEU A 277 -30.99 9.67 11.43
N ALA A 278 -31.34 10.84 11.99
CA ALA A 278 -32.65 11.05 12.59
C ALA A 278 -33.79 10.94 11.53
N GLU A 279 -33.53 11.40 10.29
CA GLU A 279 -34.48 11.29 9.19
C GLU A 279 -34.57 9.86 8.62
N LYS A 280 -33.43 9.22 8.38
CA LYS A 280 -33.35 7.90 7.72
C LYS A 280 -33.55 6.70 8.66
N GLY A 281 -33.46 6.90 9.97
CA GLY A 281 -33.51 5.87 11.01
C GLY A 281 -32.28 4.97 11.07
N PHE A 282 -31.58 4.78 9.94
CA PHE A 282 -30.30 4.05 9.83
C PHE A 282 -29.47 4.66 8.70
N ALA A 283 -28.23 5.01 9.00
CA ALA A 283 -27.25 5.47 8.05
C ALA A 283 -25.85 4.99 8.44
N THR A 284 -24.94 4.88 7.44
CA THR A 284 -23.52 4.68 7.65
C THR A 284 -22.76 5.94 7.25
N SER A 285 -21.63 6.21 7.89
CA SER A 285 -20.77 7.33 7.54
C SER A 285 -20.22 7.20 6.10
N SER A 286 -19.92 8.33 5.45
CA SER A 286 -19.29 8.41 4.13
C SER A 286 -17.85 8.93 4.16
N CYS A 287 -17.25 9.10 5.34
CA CYS A 287 -15.92 9.70 5.50
C CYS A 287 -14.77 8.91 4.84
N CYS A 288 -14.94 7.59 4.64
CA CYS A 288 -13.94 6.72 4.02
C CYS A 288 -14.35 6.34 2.59
N PRO A 289 -13.70 6.87 1.54
CA PRO A 289 -14.02 6.54 0.15
C PRO A 289 -13.93 5.05 -0.18
N ALA A 290 -12.95 4.34 0.41
CA ALA A 290 -12.80 2.90 0.24
C ALA A 290 -14.00 2.12 0.79
N PHE A 291 -14.53 2.53 1.96
CA PHE A 291 -15.72 1.95 2.55
C PHE A 291 -16.97 2.21 1.67
N VAL A 292 -17.13 3.44 1.22
CA VAL A 292 -18.26 3.82 0.32
C VAL A 292 -18.23 2.99 -0.96
N HIS A 293 -17.07 2.87 -1.58
CA HIS A 293 -16.89 2.05 -2.78
C HIS A 293 -17.17 0.57 -2.50
N TYR A 294 -16.67 0.05 -1.38
CA TYR A 294 -16.94 -1.32 -0.96
C TYR A 294 -18.43 -1.59 -0.79
N VAL A 295 -19.15 -0.73 -0.08
CA VAL A 295 -20.61 -0.89 0.10
C VAL A 295 -21.34 -0.86 -1.24
N LYS A 296 -21.02 0.11 -2.09
CA LYS A 296 -21.66 0.24 -3.42
C LYS A 296 -21.43 -0.98 -4.32
N THR A 297 -20.26 -1.60 -4.23
CA THR A 297 -19.86 -2.74 -5.07
C THR A 297 -20.34 -4.08 -4.50
N ALA A 298 -20.08 -4.33 -3.22
CA ALA A 298 -20.38 -5.62 -2.57
C ALA A 298 -21.80 -5.72 -2.02
N TYR A 299 -22.41 -4.58 -1.64
CA TYR A 299 -23.74 -4.52 -1.04
C TYR A 299 -24.61 -3.40 -1.65
N PRO A 300 -24.96 -3.46 -2.96
CA PRO A 300 -25.68 -2.40 -3.65
C PRO A 300 -27.00 -2.02 -2.98
N THR A 301 -27.68 -2.97 -2.32
CA THR A 301 -28.93 -2.73 -1.58
C THR A 301 -28.77 -1.80 -0.39
N LEU A 302 -27.55 -1.69 0.17
CA LEU A 302 -27.21 -0.81 1.28
C LEU A 302 -26.66 0.55 0.81
N ALA A 303 -26.47 0.75 -0.48
CA ALA A 303 -25.89 1.99 -1.02
C ALA A 303 -26.70 3.23 -0.66
N SER A 304 -28.04 3.12 -0.57
CA SER A 304 -28.93 4.21 -0.15
C SER A 304 -28.83 4.57 1.33
N LYS A 305 -28.20 3.71 2.13
CA LYS A 305 -27.96 3.91 3.58
C LYS A 305 -26.61 4.56 3.86
N VAL A 306 -25.75 4.70 2.86
CA VAL A 306 -24.52 5.46 2.99
C VAL A 306 -24.87 6.96 3.05
N SER A 307 -24.27 7.68 3.98
CA SER A 307 -24.43 9.13 4.07
C SER A 307 -24.05 9.84 2.77
N ASN A 308 -24.78 10.88 2.41
CA ASN A 308 -24.49 11.73 1.26
C ASN A 308 -23.56 12.92 1.62
N ASN A 309 -23.12 13.00 2.87
CA ASN A 309 -22.26 14.07 3.33
C ASN A 309 -20.86 13.98 2.74
N LEU A 310 -20.19 15.12 2.67
CA LEU A 310 -18.79 15.21 2.28
C LEU A 310 -17.88 14.51 3.32
N SER A 311 -16.71 14.06 2.88
CA SER A 311 -15.68 13.66 3.85
C SER A 311 -15.23 14.87 4.69
N PRO A 312 -14.72 14.68 5.92
CA PRO A 312 -14.20 15.77 6.75
C PRO A 312 -13.20 16.67 6.02
N MET A 313 -12.28 16.06 5.25
CA MET A 313 -11.31 16.78 4.44
C MET A 313 -11.98 17.65 3.36
N ALA A 314 -12.95 17.09 2.65
CA ALA A 314 -13.68 17.83 1.61
C ALA A 314 -14.57 18.94 2.19
N ALA A 315 -15.17 18.71 3.38
CA ALA A 315 -15.95 19.71 4.09
C ALA A 315 -15.10 20.92 4.47
N ILE A 316 -13.91 20.69 5.05
CA ILE A 316 -12.97 21.77 5.36
C ILE A 316 -12.47 22.47 4.09
N GLY A 317 -12.14 21.73 3.02
CA GLY A 317 -11.76 22.34 1.75
C GLY A 317 -12.82 23.27 1.19
N LYS A 318 -14.11 22.90 1.31
CA LYS A 318 -15.24 23.75 0.93
C LYS A 318 -15.43 24.96 1.85
N TYR A 319 -15.14 24.80 3.15
CA TYR A 319 -15.21 25.90 4.12
C TYR A 319 -14.12 26.95 3.93
N ILE A 320 -12.92 26.55 3.51
CA ILE A 320 -11.79 27.44 3.26
C ILE A 320 -11.98 28.28 1.99
N LYS A 321 -12.61 27.71 0.95
CA LYS A 321 -12.96 28.42 -0.29
C LYS A 321 -14.09 29.43 -0.09
#